data_2faa61451846bd6fc228842926c795ba
#
_entry.id   2faa61451846bd6fc228842926c795ba
#
_cell.length_a   1.000
_cell.length_b   1.000
_cell.length_c   1.000
_cell.angle_alpha   90.00
_cell.angle_beta   90.00
_cell.angle_gamma   90.00
#
_symmetry.space_group_name_H-M   'P 1'
#
loop_
_entity.id
_entity.type
_entity.pdbx_description
1 polymer ?
#
loop_
_entity_poly.entity_id
_entity_poly.type
_entity_poly.pdbx_seq_one_letter_code
_entity_poly.pdbx_strand_id
1 'polypeptide(L)'
;AYEEEGERKAIEENPNLIISDIMMPKVDGIELCRRIKTNVQTSHIPVILLTARTADDIKINSYEVGADSYMSKPFNFDMLMVRIEKLIEQQEKRKQEFRKNIEVNPSAITITSVDEQLIQKCLEYIEKNMDNPEYGVEELSGDLGMVRMSLYRKLQSITGHTPTDFIRSIRLKRAAQLLQGSQLPIVEIANRVGFSSPSYFSKCFREMFGMLPKQYAEESGRKE
;
A
#
# COMPACT_ATOMS: atom_id res chain seq x y z
N ALA A 1 1.42 23.26 -17.99
CA ALA A 1 1.10 24.17 -16.86
C ALA A 1 1.97 23.80 -15.65
N TYR A 2 2.04 24.66 -14.61
CA TYR A 2 2.91 24.43 -13.45
C TYR A 2 2.39 23.26 -12.57
N GLU A 3 1.08 23.00 -12.57
CA GLU A 3 0.47 21.84 -11.91
C GLU A 3 0.97 20.53 -12.53
N GLU A 4 1.14 20.48 -13.85
CA GLU A 4 1.71 19.33 -14.56
C GLU A 4 3.19 19.12 -14.20
N GLU A 5 3.94 20.19 -13.97
CA GLU A 5 5.31 20.11 -13.48
C GLU A 5 5.37 19.57 -12.07
N GLY A 6 4.46 20.01 -11.18
CA GLY A 6 4.35 19.50 -9.81
C GLY A 6 3.99 18.02 -9.77
N GLU A 7 3.03 17.59 -10.58
CA GLU A 7 2.65 16.18 -10.72
C GLU A 7 3.80 15.35 -11.29
N ARG A 8 4.46 15.83 -12.35
CA ARG A 8 5.62 15.14 -12.93
C ARG A 8 6.74 14.95 -11.91
N LYS A 9 7.08 15.99 -11.14
CA LYS A 9 8.07 15.88 -10.06
C LYS A 9 7.66 14.89 -8.99
N ALA A 10 6.39 14.86 -8.58
CA ALA A 10 5.89 13.89 -7.63
C ALA A 10 6.03 12.44 -8.14
N ILE A 11 5.82 12.20 -9.44
CA ILE A 11 6.03 10.90 -10.08
C ILE A 11 7.51 10.54 -10.12
N GLU A 12 8.37 11.49 -10.52
CA GLU A 12 9.81 11.26 -10.70
C GLU A 12 10.52 11.04 -9.37
N GLU A 13 10.27 11.91 -8.39
CA GLU A 13 10.97 11.93 -7.11
C GLU A 13 10.34 11.00 -6.05
N ASN A 14 9.04 10.68 -6.18
CA ASN A 14 8.26 9.86 -5.26
C ASN A 14 8.47 10.27 -3.78
N PRO A 15 8.14 11.52 -3.41
CA PRO A 15 8.40 12.03 -2.07
C PRO A 15 7.53 11.32 -1.02
N ASN A 16 7.99 11.28 0.23
CA ASN A 16 7.23 10.71 1.35
C ASN A 16 6.04 11.58 1.78
N LEU A 17 6.05 12.88 1.44
CA LEU A 17 5.01 13.85 1.77
C LEU A 17 5.17 15.08 0.89
N ILE A 18 4.06 15.71 0.54
CA ILE A 18 4.01 16.98 -0.22
C ILE A 18 3.40 18.05 0.68
N ILE A 19 4.04 19.21 0.73
CA ILE A 19 3.48 20.42 1.33
C ILE A 19 3.29 21.43 0.19
N SER A 20 2.07 21.91 0.00
CA SER A 20 1.74 22.88 -1.04
C SER A 20 0.94 24.05 -0.48
N ASP A 21 1.23 25.24 -0.96
CA ASP A 21 0.36 26.41 -0.73
C ASP A 21 -0.87 26.29 -1.65
N ILE A 22 -2.04 26.64 -1.13
CA ILE A 22 -3.27 26.73 -1.95
C ILE A 22 -3.15 27.88 -2.95
N MET A 23 -2.68 29.04 -2.50
CA MET A 23 -2.59 30.26 -3.32
C MET A 23 -1.15 30.48 -3.79
N MET A 24 -0.74 29.86 -4.88
CA MET A 24 0.52 30.14 -5.54
C MET A 24 0.31 30.96 -6.81
N PRO A 25 1.20 31.93 -7.16
CA PRO A 25 1.14 32.59 -8.46
C PRO A 25 1.20 31.55 -9.59
N LYS A 26 0.17 31.47 -10.44
CA LYS A 26 0.06 30.56 -11.59
C LYS A 26 -0.17 29.08 -11.27
N VAL A 27 -0.32 28.66 -10.04
CA VAL A 27 -0.59 27.27 -9.61
C VAL A 27 -1.72 27.24 -8.61
N ASP A 28 -2.77 26.46 -8.86
CA ASP A 28 -3.79 26.15 -7.85
C ASP A 28 -3.36 24.91 -7.09
N GLY A 29 -2.97 25.09 -5.82
CA GLY A 29 -2.56 23.96 -4.94
C GLY A 29 -3.68 22.95 -4.71
N ILE A 30 -4.94 23.36 -4.83
CA ILE A 30 -6.11 22.46 -4.78
C ILE A 30 -6.12 21.54 -5.99
N GLU A 31 -5.95 22.08 -7.18
CA GLU A 31 -5.89 21.30 -8.42
C GLU A 31 -4.68 20.37 -8.44
N LEU A 32 -3.51 20.84 -7.99
CA LEU A 32 -2.34 19.98 -7.83
C LEU A 32 -2.64 18.80 -6.87
N CYS A 33 -3.23 19.08 -5.70
CA CYS A 33 -3.60 18.04 -4.76
C CYS A 33 -4.57 17.02 -5.38
N ARG A 34 -5.60 17.48 -6.10
CA ARG A 34 -6.53 16.59 -6.79
C ARG A 34 -5.81 15.68 -7.78
N ARG A 35 -4.91 16.21 -8.61
CA ARG A 35 -4.11 15.42 -9.56
C ARG A 35 -3.26 14.38 -8.85
N ILE A 36 -2.56 14.77 -7.78
CA ILE A 36 -1.76 13.85 -6.95
C ILE A 36 -2.64 12.71 -6.40
N LYS A 37 -3.83 13.03 -5.87
CA LYS A 37 -4.70 12.05 -5.22
C LYS A 37 -5.48 11.15 -6.18
N THR A 38 -5.70 11.58 -7.40
CA THR A 38 -6.39 10.78 -8.43
C THR A 38 -5.45 9.97 -9.33
N ASN A 39 -4.18 10.33 -9.40
CA ASN A 39 -3.20 9.60 -10.17
C ASN A 39 -2.72 8.35 -9.41
N VAL A 40 -2.87 7.16 -10.03
CA VAL A 40 -2.46 5.86 -9.44
C VAL A 40 -1.00 5.86 -8.98
N GLN A 41 -0.10 6.60 -9.63
CA GLN A 41 1.31 6.61 -9.27
C GLN A 41 1.62 7.43 -8.02
N THR A 42 0.79 8.44 -7.67
CA THR A 42 1.05 9.41 -6.60
C THR A 42 0.00 9.44 -5.49
N SER A 43 -1.17 8.81 -5.66
CA SER A 43 -2.30 8.87 -4.72
C SER A 43 -1.94 8.46 -3.28
N HIS A 44 -0.93 7.61 -3.08
CA HIS A 44 -0.43 7.19 -1.77
C HIS A 44 0.37 8.29 -1.02
N ILE A 45 0.80 9.35 -1.73
CA ILE A 45 1.63 10.40 -1.13
C ILE A 45 0.74 11.34 -0.30
N PRO A 46 1.00 11.51 1.01
CA PRO A 46 0.27 12.46 1.83
C PRO A 46 0.50 13.90 1.35
N VAL A 47 -0.56 14.70 1.38
CA VAL A 47 -0.52 16.12 1.00
C VAL A 47 -1.01 16.99 2.15
N ILE A 48 -0.19 17.96 2.55
CA ILE A 48 -0.55 19.04 3.47
C ILE A 48 -0.77 20.31 2.64
N LEU A 49 -1.95 20.90 2.71
CA LEU A 49 -2.26 22.18 2.06
C LEU A 49 -2.14 23.33 3.05
N LEU A 50 -1.34 24.34 2.68
CA LEU A 50 -1.21 25.59 3.41
C LEU A 50 -2.21 26.61 2.85
N THR A 51 -2.93 27.33 3.71
CA THR A 51 -3.99 28.24 3.31
C THR A 51 -3.93 29.56 4.09
N ALA A 52 -4.30 30.67 3.44
CA ALA A 52 -4.51 31.97 4.09
C ALA A 52 -5.94 32.13 4.66
N ARG A 53 -6.86 31.17 4.40
CA ARG A 53 -8.27 31.22 4.83
C ARG A 53 -8.44 30.64 6.24
N THR A 54 -9.48 31.11 6.93
CA THR A 54 -9.86 30.63 8.27
C THR A 54 -10.42 29.20 8.22
N ALA A 55 -10.44 28.54 9.39
CA ALA A 55 -10.84 27.13 9.51
C ALA A 55 -12.25 26.80 8.96
N ASP A 56 -13.16 27.78 8.94
CA ASP A 56 -14.55 27.59 8.50
C ASP A 56 -14.69 27.58 6.97
N ASP A 57 -13.88 28.37 6.25
CA ASP A 57 -13.84 28.35 4.76
C ASP A 57 -13.17 27.09 4.23
N ILE A 58 -12.32 26.45 5.03
CA ILE A 58 -11.58 25.24 4.66
C ILE A 58 -12.50 24.00 4.68
N LYS A 59 -13.46 23.95 5.61
CA LYS A 59 -14.35 22.78 5.79
C LYS A 59 -15.22 22.49 4.57
N ILE A 60 -15.62 23.49 3.81
CA ILE A 60 -16.51 23.31 2.68
C ILE A 60 -15.80 22.72 1.46
N ASN A 61 -14.54 23.10 1.20
CA ASN A 61 -13.77 22.60 0.05
C ASN A 61 -12.86 21.39 0.37
N SER A 62 -12.68 21.04 1.65
CA SER A 62 -11.69 20.05 2.09
C SER A 62 -12.09 18.60 1.79
N TYR A 63 -13.38 18.30 1.80
CA TYR A 63 -13.88 16.94 1.50
C TYR A 63 -13.77 16.56 0.02
N GLU A 64 -13.73 17.54 -0.90
CA GLU A 64 -13.72 17.27 -2.34
C GLU A 64 -12.33 17.03 -2.93
N VAL A 65 -11.26 17.46 -2.25
CA VAL A 65 -9.90 17.48 -2.81
C VAL A 65 -9.03 16.31 -2.35
N GLY A 66 -9.39 15.68 -1.23
CA GLY A 66 -8.68 14.50 -0.69
C GLY A 66 -7.32 14.80 -0.04
N ALA A 67 -7.02 16.05 0.36
CA ALA A 67 -5.82 16.37 1.11
C ALA A 67 -5.85 15.72 2.51
N ASP A 68 -4.68 15.23 2.97
CA ASP A 68 -4.57 14.53 4.25
C ASP A 68 -4.54 15.49 5.45
N SER A 69 -4.15 16.75 5.22
CA SER A 69 -4.14 17.79 6.25
C SER A 69 -4.19 19.18 5.63
N TYR A 70 -4.73 20.11 6.42
CA TYR A 70 -4.77 21.54 6.12
C TYR A 70 -4.14 22.33 7.26
N MET A 71 -3.47 23.46 6.93
CA MET A 71 -2.88 24.35 7.92
C MET A 71 -3.06 25.81 7.49
N SER A 72 -3.65 26.62 8.38
CA SER A 72 -3.83 28.07 8.14
C SER A 72 -2.54 28.84 8.37
N LYS A 73 -2.27 29.83 7.54
CA LYS A 73 -1.22 30.82 7.72
C LYS A 73 -1.74 32.00 8.57
N PRO A 74 -0.90 32.58 9.49
CA PRO A 74 0.43 32.13 9.87
C PRO A 74 0.37 30.85 10.73
N PHE A 75 1.28 29.90 10.51
CA PHE A 75 1.34 28.65 11.27
C PHE A 75 2.60 28.59 12.15
N ASN A 76 2.49 27.86 13.25
CA ASN A 76 3.63 27.53 14.10
C ASN A 76 4.37 26.34 13.46
N PHE A 77 5.70 26.45 13.37
CA PHE A 77 6.56 25.42 12.79
C PHE A 77 6.47 24.08 13.56
N ASP A 78 6.39 24.13 14.88
CA ASP A 78 6.26 22.92 15.71
C ASP A 78 4.95 22.17 15.39
N MET A 79 3.87 22.88 15.15
CA MET A 79 2.61 22.28 14.73
C MET A 79 2.70 21.63 13.35
N LEU A 80 3.44 22.21 12.42
CA LEU A 80 3.69 21.60 11.10
C LEU A 80 4.48 20.31 11.27
N MET A 81 5.54 20.31 12.09
CA MET A 81 6.34 19.12 12.37
C MET A 81 5.49 17.99 12.98
N VAL A 82 4.66 18.28 13.96
CA VAL A 82 3.73 17.30 14.57
C VAL A 82 2.76 16.72 13.52
N ARG A 83 2.29 17.50 12.55
CA ARG A 83 1.42 17.01 11.47
C ARG A 83 2.17 16.07 10.54
N ILE A 84 3.39 16.43 10.15
CA ILE A 84 4.26 15.59 9.31
C ILE A 84 4.52 14.25 10.00
N GLU A 85 4.95 14.28 11.27
CA GLU A 85 5.24 13.07 12.06
C GLU A 85 4.01 12.15 12.15
N LYS A 86 2.83 12.69 12.43
CA LYS A 86 1.59 11.91 12.47
C LYS A 86 1.25 11.23 11.14
N LEU A 87 1.41 11.92 10.01
CA LEU A 87 1.14 11.35 8.71
C LEU A 87 2.13 10.21 8.38
N ILE A 88 3.40 10.39 8.70
CA ILE A 88 4.43 9.36 8.53
C ILE A 88 4.14 8.15 9.45
N GLU A 89 3.81 8.40 10.73
CA GLU A 89 3.44 7.33 11.68
C GLU A 89 2.23 6.53 11.19
N GLN A 90 1.22 7.18 10.65
CA GLN A 90 0.06 6.51 10.07
C GLN A 90 0.42 5.63 8.87
N GLN A 91 1.34 6.05 8.02
CA GLN A 91 1.84 5.21 6.93
C GLN A 91 2.53 3.96 7.46
N GLU A 92 3.41 4.09 8.46
CA GLU A 92 4.11 2.95 9.06
C GLU A 92 3.14 1.99 9.77
N LYS A 93 2.10 2.49 10.42
CA LYS A 93 1.04 1.64 11.01
C LYS A 93 0.33 0.80 9.94
N ARG A 94 -0.03 1.38 8.78
CA ARG A 94 -0.65 0.63 7.67
C ARG A 94 0.26 -0.47 7.12
N LYS A 95 1.56 -0.18 6.97
CA LYS A 95 2.55 -1.20 6.56
C LYS A 95 2.66 -2.33 7.59
N GLN A 96 2.58 -2.00 8.90
CA GLN A 96 2.57 -3.01 9.96
C GLN A 96 1.30 -3.87 9.94
N GLU A 97 0.13 -3.26 9.69
CA GLU A 97 -1.14 -3.98 9.50
C GLU A 97 -1.03 -5.01 8.38
N PHE A 98 -0.48 -4.60 7.22
CA PHE A 98 -0.25 -5.53 6.11
C PHE A 98 0.64 -6.71 6.52
N ARG A 99 1.70 -6.46 7.32
CA ARG A 99 2.64 -7.52 7.74
C ARG A 99 2.02 -8.48 8.74
N LYS A 100 1.24 -7.98 9.71
CA LYS A 100 0.73 -8.77 10.83
C LYS A 100 -0.50 -9.61 10.47
N ASN A 101 -1.40 -9.08 9.65
CA ASN A 101 -2.67 -9.73 9.39
C ASN A 101 -2.54 -10.81 8.31
N ILE A 102 -3.13 -11.99 8.56
CA ILE A 102 -3.21 -13.07 7.56
C ILE A 102 -4.17 -12.67 6.44
N GLU A 103 -5.30 -12.08 6.81
CA GLU A 103 -6.22 -11.50 5.83
C GLU A 103 -5.79 -10.08 5.48
N VAL A 104 -5.70 -9.78 4.19
CA VAL A 104 -5.38 -8.43 3.71
C VAL A 104 -6.68 -7.69 3.44
N ASN A 105 -6.95 -6.68 4.25
CA ASN A 105 -8.05 -5.76 4.02
C ASN A 105 -7.51 -4.50 3.31
N PRO A 106 -7.84 -4.27 2.02
CA PRO A 106 -7.35 -3.12 1.26
C PRO A 106 -7.64 -1.78 1.94
N SER A 107 -8.84 -1.57 2.47
CA SER A 107 -9.22 -0.31 3.12
C SER A 107 -8.43 0.00 4.39
N ALA A 108 -7.94 -1.03 5.09
CA ALA A 108 -7.15 -0.84 6.31
C ALA A 108 -5.69 -0.39 6.03
N ILE A 109 -5.17 -0.68 4.83
CA ILE A 109 -3.77 -0.42 4.46
C ILE A 109 -3.58 0.71 3.45
N THR A 110 -4.67 1.28 2.93
CA THR A 110 -4.62 2.35 1.92
C THR A 110 -5.15 3.69 2.45
N ILE A 111 -4.89 4.76 1.71
CA ILE A 111 -5.34 6.13 2.05
C ILE A 111 -6.49 6.54 1.14
N THR A 112 -6.43 6.18 -0.12
CA THR A 112 -7.37 6.61 -1.15
C THR A 112 -8.13 5.43 -1.74
N SER A 113 -9.32 5.69 -2.29
CA SER A 113 -10.08 4.68 -3.03
C SER A 113 -9.33 4.16 -4.25
N VAL A 114 -8.46 4.97 -4.85
CA VAL A 114 -7.59 4.57 -5.97
C VAL A 114 -6.60 3.50 -5.52
N ASP A 115 -5.99 3.69 -4.35
CA ASP A 115 -5.06 2.72 -3.75
C ASP A 115 -5.78 1.44 -3.34
N GLU A 116 -6.96 1.57 -2.75
CA GLU A 116 -7.80 0.45 -2.35
C GLU A 116 -8.15 -0.44 -3.55
N GLN A 117 -8.62 0.16 -4.64
CA GLN A 117 -8.93 -0.54 -5.89
C GLN A 117 -7.70 -1.22 -6.50
N LEU A 118 -6.53 -0.57 -6.45
CA LEU A 118 -5.29 -1.18 -6.93
C LEU A 118 -4.91 -2.41 -6.11
N ILE A 119 -4.90 -2.32 -4.78
CA ILE A 119 -4.59 -3.46 -3.91
C ILE A 119 -5.61 -4.57 -4.12
N GLN A 120 -6.90 -4.25 -4.22
CA GLN A 120 -7.95 -5.22 -4.49
C GLN A 120 -7.68 -5.98 -5.79
N LYS A 121 -7.36 -5.29 -6.89
CA LYS A 121 -7.00 -5.92 -8.17
C LYS A 121 -5.73 -6.77 -8.05
N CYS A 122 -4.72 -6.32 -7.33
CA CYS A 122 -3.53 -7.13 -7.08
C CYS A 122 -3.89 -8.46 -6.41
N LEU A 123 -4.75 -8.43 -5.38
CA LEU A 123 -5.19 -9.63 -4.68
C LEU A 123 -5.98 -10.56 -5.60
N GLU A 124 -6.91 -10.02 -6.39
CA GLU A 124 -7.71 -10.79 -7.34
C GLU A 124 -6.85 -11.49 -8.40
N TYR A 125 -5.88 -10.80 -9.00
CA TYR A 125 -5.00 -11.38 -10.01
C TYR A 125 -4.05 -12.42 -9.41
N ILE A 126 -3.52 -12.18 -8.21
CA ILE A 126 -2.68 -13.17 -7.52
C ILE A 126 -3.49 -14.40 -7.12
N GLU A 127 -4.72 -14.23 -6.59
CA GLU A 127 -5.58 -15.35 -6.21
C GLU A 127 -5.98 -16.19 -7.43
N LYS A 128 -6.30 -15.56 -8.54
CA LYS A 128 -6.63 -16.23 -9.81
C LYS A 128 -5.47 -17.10 -10.35
N ASN A 129 -4.24 -16.70 -10.07
CA ASN A 129 -3.02 -17.36 -10.54
C ASN A 129 -2.21 -17.96 -9.38
N MET A 130 -2.87 -18.30 -8.27
CA MET A 130 -2.23 -18.67 -7.02
C MET A 130 -1.30 -19.87 -7.15
N ASP A 131 -1.71 -20.89 -7.89
CA ASP A 131 -1.00 -22.16 -8.11
C ASP A 131 0.06 -22.10 -9.21
N ASN A 132 0.08 -21.02 -10.00
CA ASN A 132 1.07 -20.85 -11.07
C ASN A 132 2.41 -20.29 -10.51
N PRO A 133 3.49 -21.07 -10.40
CA PRO A 133 4.77 -20.61 -9.87
C PRO A 133 5.45 -19.55 -10.75
N GLU A 134 5.10 -19.49 -12.05
CA GLU A 134 5.66 -18.52 -12.99
C GLU A 134 4.95 -17.16 -12.96
N TYR A 135 3.78 -17.07 -12.28
CA TYR A 135 3.08 -15.80 -12.13
C TYR A 135 3.86 -14.87 -11.18
N GLY A 136 4.51 -13.90 -11.75
CA GLY A 136 5.41 -12.98 -11.06
C GLY A 136 5.07 -11.50 -11.30
N VAL A 137 6.09 -10.66 -11.16
CA VAL A 137 5.95 -9.19 -11.27
C VAL A 137 5.62 -8.77 -12.70
N GLU A 138 6.13 -9.48 -13.70
CA GLU A 138 5.91 -9.20 -15.12
C GLU A 138 4.42 -9.35 -15.45
N GLU A 139 3.87 -10.52 -15.10
CA GLU A 139 2.47 -10.86 -15.33
C GLU A 139 1.54 -9.94 -14.56
N LEU A 140 1.80 -9.72 -13.27
CA LEU A 140 0.99 -8.82 -12.44
C LEU A 140 1.00 -7.38 -12.97
N SER A 141 2.15 -6.86 -13.40
CA SER A 141 2.22 -5.50 -13.97
C SER A 141 1.49 -5.41 -15.31
N GLY A 142 1.56 -6.46 -16.13
CA GLY A 142 0.80 -6.57 -17.38
C GLY A 142 -0.71 -6.58 -17.15
N ASP A 143 -1.20 -7.41 -16.22
CA ASP A 143 -2.63 -7.50 -15.86
C ASP A 143 -3.18 -6.18 -15.29
N LEU A 144 -2.35 -5.44 -14.57
CA LEU A 144 -2.71 -4.12 -14.01
C LEU A 144 -2.57 -2.98 -15.05
N GLY A 145 -1.96 -3.22 -16.21
CA GLY A 145 -1.64 -2.18 -17.19
C GLY A 145 -0.62 -1.15 -16.66
N MET A 146 0.26 -1.56 -15.75
CA MET A 146 1.23 -0.68 -15.11
C MET A 146 2.66 -1.00 -15.54
N VAL A 147 3.49 0.05 -15.63
CA VAL A 147 4.94 -0.12 -15.77
C VAL A 147 5.52 -0.69 -14.47
N ARG A 148 6.43 -1.68 -14.55
CA ARG A 148 7.04 -2.36 -13.38
C ARG A 148 7.58 -1.41 -12.32
N MET A 149 8.25 -0.34 -12.72
CA MET A 149 8.80 0.64 -11.78
C MET A 149 7.70 1.39 -11.01
N SER A 150 6.58 1.71 -11.68
CA SER A 150 5.42 2.34 -11.02
C SER A 150 4.78 1.39 -10.01
N LEU A 151 4.60 0.12 -10.38
CA LEU A 151 4.10 -0.91 -9.47
C LEU A 151 5.04 -1.10 -8.27
N TYR A 152 6.36 -1.13 -8.52
CA TYR A 152 7.37 -1.23 -7.46
C TYR A 152 7.22 -0.10 -6.44
N ARG A 153 7.26 1.17 -6.89
CA ARG A 153 7.16 2.35 -6.02
C ARG A 153 5.85 2.33 -5.23
N LYS A 154 4.76 1.98 -5.89
CA LYS A 154 3.43 1.95 -5.31
C LYS A 154 3.28 0.92 -4.20
N LEU A 155 3.61 -0.34 -4.47
CA LEU A 155 3.53 -1.41 -3.47
C LEU A 155 4.51 -1.18 -2.32
N GLN A 156 5.72 -0.71 -2.60
CA GLN A 156 6.70 -0.35 -1.57
C GLN A 156 6.19 0.75 -0.64
N SER A 157 5.51 1.76 -1.19
CA SER A 157 4.97 2.87 -0.39
C SER A 157 3.77 2.44 0.46
N ILE A 158 2.85 1.63 -0.08
CA ILE A 158 1.64 1.20 0.63
C ILE A 158 1.95 0.09 1.64
N THR A 159 2.71 -0.94 1.23
CA THR A 159 2.85 -2.18 2.01
C THR A 159 4.23 -2.35 2.65
N GLY A 160 5.22 -1.57 2.20
CA GLY A 160 6.63 -1.74 2.57
C GLY A 160 7.29 -2.94 1.90
N HIS A 161 6.66 -3.57 0.89
CA HIS A 161 7.16 -4.73 0.18
C HIS A 161 7.47 -4.41 -1.29
N THR A 162 8.50 -5.03 -1.82
CA THR A 162 8.68 -5.09 -3.27
C THR A 162 7.54 -5.88 -3.91
N PRO A 163 7.23 -5.73 -5.21
CA PRO A 163 6.21 -6.54 -5.87
C PRO A 163 6.43 -8.05 -5.73
N THR A 164 7.68 -8.50 -5.81
CA THR A 164 8.03 -9.92 -5.59
C THR A 164 7.71 -10.36 -4.17
N ASP A 165 8.07 -9.55 -3.17
CA ASP A 165 7.79 -9.84 -1.76
C ASP A 165 6.28 -9.76 -1.46
N PHE A 166 5.58 -8.84 -2.12
CA PHE A 166 4.13 -8.72 -2.00
C PHE A 166 3.43 -10.00 -2.49
N ILE A 167 3.71 -10.46 -3.73
CA ILE A 167 3.16 -11.71 -4.27
C ILE A 167 3.48 -12.88 -3.33
N ARG A 168 4.74 -13.00 -2.92
CA ARG A 168 5.18 -14.05 -2.00
C ARG A 168 4.44 -14.00 -0.66
N SER A 169 4.24 -12.80 -0.10
CA SER A 169 3.53 -12.63 1.16
C SER A 169 2.06 -13.05 1.07
N ILE A 170 1.36 -12.73 -0.03
CA ILE A 170 -0.02 -13.16 -0.26
C ILE A 170 -0.10 -14.69 -0.36
N ARG A 171 0.81 -15.32 -1.11
CA ARG A 171 0.89 -16.79 -1.21
C ARG A 171 1.12 -17.45 0.16
N LEU A 172 2.01 -16.90 0.97
CA LEU A 172 2.29 -17.43 2.31
C LEU A 172 1.11 -17.23 3.27
N LYS A 173 0.40 -16.11 3.18
CA LYS A 173 -0.83 -15.85 3.95
C LYS A 173 -1.93 -16.85 3.57
N ARG A 174 -2.07 -17.14 2.27
CA ARG A 174 -2.99 -18.18 1.81
C ARG A 174 -2.59 -19.57 2.31
N ALA A 175 -1.29 -19.87 2.31
CA ALA A 175 -0.80 -21.13 2.88
C ALA A 175 -1.12 -21.26 4.37
N ALA A 176 -0.99 -20.17 5.16
CA ALA A 176 -1.34 -20.16 6.57
C ALA A 176 -2.85 -20.46 6.79
N GLN A 177 -3.74 -19.89 5.97
CA GLN A 177 -5.17 -20.23 5.99
C GLN A 177 -5.43 -21.70 5.68
N LEU A 178 -4.76 -22.26 4.66
CA LEU A 178 -4.89 -23.68 4.30
C LEU A 178 -4.37 -24.60 5.40
N LEU A 179 -3.27 -24.25 6.07
CA LEU A 179 -2.72 -25.00 7.21
C LEU A 179 -3.66 -25.03 8.42
N GLN A 180 -4.46 -23.98 8.61
CA GLN A 180 -5.47 -23.90 9.68
C GLN A 180 -6.77 -24.65 9.35
N GLY A 181 -7.20 -24.58 8.09
CA GLY A 181 -8.53 -25.04 7.66
C GLY A 181 -8.57 -26.36 6.92
N SER A 182 -7.42 -27.04 6.71
CA SER A 182 -7.39 -28.29 5.94
C SER A 182 -6.42 -29.33 6.51
N GLN A 183 -6.62 -30.59 6.11
CA GLN A 183 -5.72 -31.72 6.40
C GLN A 183 -4.76 -32.02 5.25
N LEU A 184 -4.53 -31.06 4.36
CA LEU A 184 -3.69 -31.25 3.20
C LEU A 184 -2.21 -31.43 3.58
N PRO A 185 -1.45 -32.30 2.89
CA PRO A 185 -0.02 -32.40 3.06
C PRO A 185 0.68 -31.05 2.78
N ILE A 186 1.73 -30.73 3.54
CA ILE A 186 2.47 -29.47 3.40
C ILE A 186 2.99 -29.26 1.98
N VAL A 187 3.45 -30.35 1.32
CA VAL A 187 3.92 -30.32 -0.08
C VAL A 187 2.79 -29.91 -1.03
N GLU A 188 1.58 -30.42 -0.79
CA GLU A 188 0.43 -30.06 -1.61
C GLU A 188 0.02 -28.58 -1.39
N ILE A 189 0.04 -28.13 -0.13
CA ILE A 189 -0.20 -26.70 0.18
C ILE A 189 0.83 -25.82 -0.55
N ALA A 190 2.13 -26.16 -0.48
CA ALA A 190 3.18 -25.42 -1.17
C ALA A 190 2.90 -25.30 -2.68
N ASN A 191 2.52 -26.40 -3.33
CA ASN A 191 2.16 -26.41 -4.76
C ASN A 191 0.93 -25.54 -5.04
N ARG A 192 -0.14 -25.68 -4.24
CA ARG A 192 -1.38 -24.89 -4.40
C ARG A 192 -1.20 -23.39 -4.26
N VAL A 193 -0.16 -22.97 -3.54
CA VAL A 193 0.17 -21.55 -3.40
C VAL A 193 1.37 -21.12 -4.27
N GLY A 194 1.67 -21.89 -5.31
CA GLY A 194 2.61 -21.53 -6.36
C GLY A 194 4.09 -21.59 -5.96
N PHE A 195 4.45 -22.47 -5.00
CA PHE A 195 5.86 -22.76 -4.71
C PHE A 195 6.27 -24.09 -5.37
N SER A 196 7.19 -24.03 -6.31
CA SER A 196 7.76 -25.21 -6.98
C SER A 196 8.72 -26.00 -6.08
N SER A 197 9.26 -25.38 -5.01
CA SER A 197 10.19 -26.02 -4.07
C SER A 197 9.63 -26.01 -2.66
N PRO A 198 9.28 -27.17 -2.07
CA PRO A 198 8.83 -27.28 -0.68
C PRO A 198 9.86 -26.80 0.35
N SER A 199 11.15 -26.95 0.07
CA SER A 199 12.23 -26.46 0.94
C SER A 199 12.27 -24.93 0.96
N TYR A 200 12.14 -24.30 -0.21
CA TYR A 200 12.07 -22.84 -0.32
C TYR A 200 10.79 -22.30 0.32
N PHE A 201 9.66 -22.96 0.11
CA PHE A 201 8.40 -22.65 0.79
C PHE A 201 8.58 -22.64 2.32
N SER A 202 9.11 -23.72 2.89
CA SER A 202 9.29 -23.85 4.34
C SER A 202 10.23 -22.78 4.91
N LYS A 203 11.29 -22.40 4.16
CA LYS A 203 12.19 -21.31 4.52
C LYS A 203 11.44 -19.98 4.56
N CYS A 204 10.75 -19.61 3.49
CA CYS A 204 9.99 -18.35 3.40
C CYS A 204 8.86 -18.28 4.44
N PHE A 205 8.17 -19.39 4.69
CA PHE A 205 7.12 -19.48 5.70
C PHE A 205 7.69 -19.22 7.10
N ARG A 206 8.83 -19.84 7.46
CA ARG A 206 9.48 -19.61 8.75
C ARG A 206 9.98 -18.16 8.89
N GLU A 207 10.50 -17.56 7.83
CA GLU A 207 10.91 -16.16 7.83
C GLU A 207 9.74 -15.22 8.12
N MET A 208 8.55 -15.53 7.61
CA MET A 208 7.35 -14.70 7.77
C MET A 208 6.63 -14.94 9.09
N PHE A 209 6.46 -16.19 9.51
CA PHE A 209 5.63 -16.56 10.67
C PHE A 209 6.43 -16.99 11.90
N GLY A 210 7.77 -17.01 11.81
CA GLY A 210 8.66 -17.38 12.93
C GLY A 210 8.76 -18.87 13.22
N MET A 211 7.97 -19.73 12.53
CA MET A 211 7.93 -21.18 12.74
C MET A 211 7.75 -21.94 11.43
N LEU A 212 8.04 -23.24 11.46
CA LEU A 212 7.85 -24.11 10.29
C LEU A 212 6.36 -24.36 10.00
N PRO A 213 5.97 -24.63 8.74
CA PRO A 213 4.57 -24.89 8.38
C PRO A 213 3.92 -26.01 9.20
N LYS A 214 4.68 -27.09 9.52
CA LYS A 214 4.18 -28.19 10.34
C LYS A 214 3.84 -27.74 11.77
N GLN A 215 4.73 -26.98 12.40
CA GLN A 215 4.50 -26.42 13.74
C GLN A 215 3.30 -25.50 13.77
N TYR A 216 3.16 -24.66 12.73
CA TYR A 216 2.03 -23.74 12.59
C TYR A 216 0.69 -24.48 12.49
N ALA A 217 0.62 -25.56 11.71
CA ALA A 217 -0.57 -26.40 11.61
C ALA A 217 -0.93 -27.09 12.96
N GLU A 218 0.08 -27.62 13.66
CA GLU A 218 -0.11 -28.27 14.97
C GLU A 218 -0.60 -27.28 16.04
N GLU A 219 -0.06 -26.05 16.08
CA GLU A 219 -0.48 -25.02 17.05
C GLU A 219 -1.87 -24.45 16.73
N SER A 220 -2.25 -24.38 15.45
CA SER A 220 -3.57 -23.91 15.02
C SER A 220 -4.67 -24.93 15.31
N GLY A 221 -4.37 -26.21 15.18
CA GLY A 221 -5.29 -27.31 15.51
C GLY A 221 -5.47 -27.56 17.02
N ARG A 222 -4.66 -26.95 17.89
CA ARG A 222 -4.80 -27.01 19.36
C ARG A 222 -5.75 -25.95 19.95
N LYS A 223 -6.34 -25.10 19.10
CA LYS A 223 -7.28 -24.05 19.55
C LYS A 223 -8.77 -24.45 19.43
N GLU A 224 -9.04 -25.71 19.10
CA GLU A 224 -10.35 -26.35 19.26
C GLU A 224 -10.35 -27.20 20.54
#